data_88d0be51576c8ced5cba5a1b6b058f85
#
_entry.id   88d0be51576c8ced5cba5a1b6b058f85
#
_cell.length_a   1.000
_cell.length_b   1.000
_cell.length_c   1.000
_cell.angle_alpha   90.00
_cell.angle_beta   90.00
_cell.angle_gamma   90.00
#
_symmetry.space_group_name_H-M   'P 1'
#
loop_
_entity.id
_entity.type
_entity.pdbx_description
1 polymer ?
#
loop_
_entity_poly.entity_id
_entity_poly.type
_entity_poly.pdbx_seq_one_letter_code
_entity_poly.pdbx_strand_id
1 'polypeptide(L)'
;ITTLPSVIYRITKTDGTVVMVDNPHNYPDPAVIELAEEPYAKVSIVSPPDYVGNIMPMCQERRGEFKDMQYLDTNLVELHYSMPLGEIIYDFFDTLKARTKGYASLDYELDKYEPSELVKVDMLLNGDQVDALSFIAHREKAYHRARRLCEKLRDNIPRQLFEVPVQAAI
;
A
#
# COMPACT_ATOMS: atom_id res chain seq x y z
N ILE A 1 12.33 -16.95 -6.67
CA ILE A 1 11.01 -16.32 -6.57
C ILE A 1 11.04 -15.44 -5.31
N THR A 2 11.14 -14.14 -5.51
CA THR A 2 11.08 -13.18 -4.41
C THR A 2 9.62 -12.98 -4.04
N THR A 3 9.24 -13.42 -2.85
CA THR A 3 7.92 -13.12 -2.30
C THR A 3 7.91 -11.69 -1.79
N LEU A 4 6.84 -10.94 -2.08
CA LEU A 4 6.67 -9.61 -1.53
C LEU A 4 6.54 -9.70 0.00
N PRO A 5 7.17 -8.77 0.76
CA PRO A 5 7.01 -8.75 2.20
C PRO A 5 5.55 -8.49 2.56
N SER A 6 5.08 -9.17 3.60
CA SER A 6 3.73 -8.97 4.12
C SER A 6 3.68 -7.72 5.00
N VAL A 7 2.61 -6.95 4.88
CA VAL A 7 2.35 -5.84 5.79
C VAL A 7 1.64 -6.38 7.02
N ILE A 8 2.24 -6.18 8.19
CA ILE A 8 1.68 -6.61 9.46
C ILE A 8 1.14 -5.40 10.20
N TYR A 9 -0.19 -5.35 10.37
CA TYR A 9 -0.86 -4.26 11.08
C TYR A 9 -0.97 -4.56 12.56
N ARG A 10 -0.87 -3.54 13.40
CA ARG A 10 -1.04 -3.66 14.84
C ARG A 10 -2.40 -3.08 15.24
N ILE A 11 -3.27 -3.94 15.76
CA ILE A 11 -4.63 -3.57 16.15
C ILE A 11 -4.77 -3.68 17.66
N THR A 12 -5.15 -2.59 18.30
CA THR A 12 -5.49 -2.56 19.73
C THR A 12 -6.99 -2.60 19.87
N LYS A 13 -7.50 -3.61 20.56
CA LYS A 13 -8.93 -3.76 20.80
C LYS A 13 -9.39 -2.93 22.01
N THR A 14 -10.68 -2.72 22.12
CA THR A 14 -11.30 -1.96 23.21
C THR A 14 -11.08 -2.59 24.59
N ASP A 15 -10.79 -3.89 24.65
CA ASP A 15 -10.45 -4.60 25.89
C ASP A 15 -8.95 -4.51 26.27
N GLY A 16 -8.17 -3.77 25.47
CA GLY A 16 -6.73 -3.62 25.68
C GLY A 16 -5.87 -4.68 25.01
N THR A 17 -6.47 -5.69 24.37
CA THR A 17 -5.72 -6.75 23.68
C THR A 17 -5.10 -6.21 22.39
N VAL A 18 -3.82 -6.55 22.17
CA VAL A 18 -3.10 -6.18 20.94
C VAL A 18 -2.99 -7.40 20.03
N VAL A 19 -3.40 -7.26 18.78
CA VAL A 19 -3.36 -8.32 17.78
C VAL A 19 -2.54 -7.85 16.59
N MET A 20 -1.62 -8.70 16.13
CA MET A 20 -0.86 -8.46 14.91
C MET A 20 -1.59 -9.14 13.75
N VAL A 21 -1.99 -8.36 12.73
CA VAL A 21 -2.81 -8.84 11.62
C VAL A 21 -2.00 -8.79 10.34
N ASP A 22 -1.69 -9.94 9.77
CA ASP A 22 -1.02 -10.08 8.49
C ASP A 22 -1.97 -10.53 7.37
N ASN A 23 -3.13 -11.06 7.74
CA ASN A 23 -4.12 -11.58 6.83
C ASN A 23 -5.45 -10.84 7.05
N PRO A 24 -6.09 -10.29 5.99
CA PRO A 24 -7.38 -9.61 6.12
C PRO A 24 -8.46 -10.45 6.80
N HIS A 25 -8.39 -11.78 6.65
CA HIS A 25 -9.34 -12.70 7.28
C HIS A 25 -9.33 -12.59 8.82
N ASN A 26 -8.17 -12.26 9.39
CA ASN A 26 -8.00 -12.12 10.84
C ASN A 26 -8.26 -10.71 11.36
N TYR A 27 -8.71 -9.79 10.49
CA TYR A 27 -9.00 -8.42 10.88
C TYR A 27 -10.22 -8.38 11.78
N PRO A 28 -10.11 -7.78 13.00
CA PRO A 28 -11.22 -7.73 13.94
C PRO A 28 -12.40 -6.89 13.42
N ASP A 29 -13.58 -7.10 14.01
CA ASP A 29 -14.73 -6.25 13.74
C ASP A 29 -14.39 -4.80 14.11
N PRO A 30 -14.69 -3.82 13.23
CA PRO A 30 -14.44 -2.40 13.54
C PRO A 30 -15.01 -1.92 14.85
N ALA A 31 -16.11 -2.52 15.33
CA ALA A 31 -16.74 -2.15 16.60
C ALA A 31 -15.86 -2.44 17.82
N VAL A 32 -14.91 -3.38 17.73
CA VAL A 32 -14.02 -3.75 18.84
C VAL A 32 -12.62 -3.19 18.68
N ILE A 33 -12.36 -2.38 17.65
CA ILE A 33 -11.07 -1.76 17.41
C ILE A 33 -11.02 -0.40 18.10
N GLU A 34 -10.05 -0.22 19.01
CA GLU A 34 -9.76 1.08 19.61
C GLU A 34 -8.74 1.86 18.81
N LEU A 35 -7.67 1.19 18.37
CA LEU A 35 -6.57 1.81 17.63
C LEU A 35 -6.06 0.85 16.58
N ALA A 36 -5.97 1.34 15.35
CA ALA A 36 -5.33 0.62 14.25
C ALA A 36 -4.05 1.34 13.87
N GLU A 37 -2.95 0.60 13.75
CA GLU A 37 -1.64 1.14 13.41
C GLU A 37 -1.06 0.40 12.21
N GLU A 38 -0.43 1.13 11.31
CA GLU A 38 0.27 0.54 10.17
C GLU A 38 1.78 0.74 10.29
N PRO A 39 2.59 -0.19 9.76
CA PRO A 39 4.04 -0.05 9.80
C PRO A 39 4.49 1.01 8.80
N TYR A 40 5.42 1.85 9.23
CA TYR A 40 6.10 2.83 8.39
C TYR A 40 7.53 2.38 8.12
N ALA A 41 8.05 2.79 6.99
CA ALA A 41 9.42 2.49 6.59
C ALA A 41 10.18 3.77 6.29
N LYS A 42 11.48 3.76 6.58
CA LYS A 42 12.41 4.78 6.11
C LYS A 42 12.82 4.42 4.70
N VAL A 43 12.52 5.29 3.75
CA VAL A 43 12.77 5.06 2.33
C VAL A 43 13.93 5.93 1.88
N SER A 44 14.88 5.33 1.17
CA SER A 44 15.98 6.02 0.52
C SER A 44 15.89 5.82 -0.98
N ILE A 45 15.79 6.91 -1.73
CA ILE A 45 15.72 6.87 -3.19
C ILE A 45 16.94 7.58 -3.73
N VAL A 46 17.75 6.87 -4.51
CA VAL A 46 18.93 7.43 -5.18
C VAL A 46 18.60 7.60 -6.66
N SER A 47 18.78 8.82 -7.17
CA SER A 47 18.42 9.17 -8.54
C SER A 47 19.28 10.31 -9.07
N PRO A 48 19.44 10.40 -10.40
CA PRO A 48 19.97 11.64 -11.00
C PRO A 48 19.07 12.84 -10.64
N PRO A 49 19.67 14.05 -10.47
CA PRO A 49 18.89 15.24 -10.08
C PRO A 49 17.75 15.59 -11.01
N ASP A 50 17.85 15.24 -12.28
CA ASP A 50 16.85 15.56 -13.30
C ASP A 50 15.49 14.94 -13.00
N TYR A 51 15.43 13.86 -12.21
CA TYR A 51 14.19 13.13 -11.92
C TYR A 51 13.56 13.48 -10.58
N VAL A 52 14.22 14.33 -9.77
CA VAL A 52 13.69 14.72 -8.44
C VAL A 52 12.30 15.32 -8.56
N GLY A 53 12.07 16.17 -9.56
CA GLY A 53 10.76 16.77 -9.80
C GLY A 53 9.66 15.77 -10.15
N ASN A 54 10.01 14.58 -10.63
CA ASN A 54 9.05 13.50 -10.90
C ASN A 54 8.85 12.60 -9.68
N ILE A 55 9.88 12.45 -8.84
CA ILE A 55 9.85 11.56 -7.68
C ILE A 55 9.08 12.17 -6.52
N MET A 56 9.29 13.45 -6.23
CA MET A 56 8.67 14.10 -5.06
C MET A 56 7.14 14.07 -5.08
N PRO A 57 6.47 14.42 -6.20
CA PRO A 57 5.01 14.31 -6.26
C PRO A 57 4.51 12.88 -6.10
N MET A 58 5.24 11.91 -6.66
CA MET A 58 4.88 10.49 -6.54
C MET A 58 4.91 10.02 -5.09
N CYS A 59 5.95 10.39 -4.34
CA CYS A 59 6.05 10.05 -2.92
C CYS A 59 4.94 10.72 -2.11
N GLN A 60 4.60 11.95 -2.43
CA GLN A 60 3.52 12.69 -1.77
C GLN A 60 2.17 12.02 -2.01
N GLU A 61 1.89 11.56 -3.23
CA GLU A 61 0.68 10.81 -3.56
C GLU A 61 0.57 9.51 -2.76
N ARG A 62 1.70 8.94 -2.35
CA ARG A 62 1.78 7.70 -1.56
C ARG A 62 1.86 7.96 -0.06
N ARG A 63 1.39 9.11 0.41
CA ARG A 63 1.40 9.50 1.82
C ARG A 63 2.80 9.57 2.41
N GLY A 64 3.81 9.81 1.56
CA GLY A 64 5.20 9.95 2.00
C GLY A 64 5.45 11.30 2.65
N GLU A 65 6.22 11.29 3.73
CA GLU A 65 6.69 12.50 4.41
C GLU A 65 8.15 12.72 4.07
N PHE A 66 8.46 13.87 3.46
CA PHE A 66 9.81 14.24 3.11
C PHE A 66 10.64 14.50 4.38
N LYS A 67 11.81 13.87 4.49
CA LYS A 67 12.72 14.06 5.62
C LYS A 67 13.90 14.94 5.24
N ASP A 68 14.73 14.50 4.30
CA ASP A 68 15.85 15.29 3.82
C ASP A 68 16.30 14.85 2.42
N MET A 69 17.26 15.58 1.86
CA MET A 69 17.83 15.31 0.57
C MET A 69 19.33 15.59 0.64
N GLN A 70 20.13 14.68 0.12
CA GLN A 70 21.59 14.81 0.09
C GLN A 70 22.12 14.59 -1.33
N TYR A 71 23.09 15.39 -1.72
CA TYR A 71 23.85 15.14 -2.95
C TYR A 71 25.00 14.17 -2.62
N LEU A 72 24.96 12.99 -3.22
CA LEU A 72 26.05 12.01 -3.09
C LEU A 72 27.24 12.41 -3.94
N ASP A 73 26.95 12.95 -5.14
CA ASP A 73 27.89 13.64 -5.99
C ASP A 73 27.12 14.62 -6.90
N THR A 74 27.77 15.17 -7.92
CA THR A 74 27.12 16.14 -8.83
C THR A 74 25.99 15.51 -9.67
N ASN A 75 26.00 14.18 -9.81
CA ASN A 75 25.07 13.45 -10.67
C ASN A 75 24.11 12.55 -9.90
N LEU A 76 24.22 12.46 -8.58
CA LEU A 76 23.36 11.60 -7.77
C LEU A 76 22.86 12.33 -6.53
N VAL A 77 21.55 12.16 -6.30
CA VAL A 77 20.84 12.72 -5.13
C VAL A 77 20.20 11.57 -4.37
N GLU A 78 20.29 11.61 -3.05
CA GLU A 78 19.58 10.68 -2.19
C GLU A 78 18.42 11.40 -1.48
N LEU A 79 17.21 10.90 -1.68
CA LEU A 79 15.99 11.42 -1.06
C LEU A 79 15.57 10.50 0.08
N HIS A 80 15.30 11.08 1.25
CA HIS A 80 14.82 10.34 2.41
C HIS A 80 13.38 10.68 2.70
N TYR A 81 12.55 9.63 2.77
CA TYR A 81 11.11 9.73 3.07
C TYR A 81 10.72 8.77 4.18
N SER A 82 9.68 9.12 4.92
CA SER A 82 8.96 8.19 5.79
C SER A 82 7.64 7.85 5.12
N MET A 83 7.42 6.58 4.81
CA MET A 83 6.24 6.15 4.06
C MET A 83 5.61 4.90 4.69
N PRO A 84 4.27 4.77 4.61
CA PRO A 84 3.64 3.52 5.00
C PRO A 84 4.14 2.36 4.17
N LEU A 85 4.45 1.23 4.81
CA LEU A 85 4.96 0.06 4.10
C LEU A 85 3.98 -0.44 3.04
N GLY A 86 2.67 -0.35 3.31
CA GLY A 86 1.63 -0.76 2.37
C GLY A 86 1.64 0.01 1.06
N GLU A 87 2.16 1.24 1.06
CA GLU A 87 2.30 2.03 -0.17
C GLU A 87 3.55 1.68 -0.96
N ILE A 88 4.54 1.05 -0.31
CA ILE A 88 5.83 0.72 -0.93
C ILE A 88 5.78 -0.65 -1.62
N ILE A 89 5.16 -1.65 -1.01
CA ILE A 89 5.19 -3.03 -1.49
C ILE A 89 4.33 -3.29 -2.70
N TYR A 90 3.34 -2.41 -2.98
CA TYR A 90 2.57 -2.50 -4.21
C TYR A 90 3.35 -1.77 -5.31
N ASP A 91 2.82 -1.47 -6.38
CA ASP A 91 3.43 -0.96 -7.61
C ASP A 91 4.40 0.25 -7.49
N PHE A 92 4.82 0.64 -6.28
CA PHE A 92 5.68 1.80 -6.05
C PHE A 92 7.02 1.70 -6.79
N PHE A 93 7.70 0.56 -6.67
CA PHE A 93 8.99 0.35 -7.33
C PHE A 93 8.86 0.42 -8.86
N ASP A 94 7.83 -0.20 -9.41
CA ASP A 94 7.59 -0.17 -10.86
C ASP A 94 7.27 1.24 -11.35
N THR A 95 6.47 1.99 -10.59
CA THR A 95 6.14 3.38 -10.91
C THR A 95 7.39 4.26 -10.83
N LEU A 96 8.24 4.06 -9.83
CA LEU A 96 9.49 4.78 -9.67
C LEU A 96 10.41 4.55 -10.87
N LYS A 97 10.57 3.30 -11.29
CA LYS A 97 11.38 2.94 -12.46
C LYS A 97 10.83 3.58 -13.73
N ALA A 98 9.52 3.56 -13.90
CA ALA A 98 8.87 4.14 -15.08
C ALA A 98 9.07 5.67 -15.14
N ARG A 99 8.95 6.36 -14.00
CA ARG A 99 9.09 7.82 -13.95
C ARG A 99 10.54 8.31 -14.02
N THR A 100 11.50 7.43 -13.83
CA THR A 100 12.93 7.76 -13.86
C THR A 100 13.69 7.05 -14.96
N LYS A 101 12.99 6.47 -15.93
CA LYS A 101 13.57 5.70 -17.03
C LYS A 101 14.53 4.61 -16.56
N GLY A 102 14.27 4.04 -15.38
CA GLY A 102 15.07 2.98 -14.78
C GLY A 102 16.31 3.44 -14.03
N TYR A 103 16.55 4.74 -13.90
CA TYR A 103 17.75 5.27 -13.26
C TYR A 103 17.68 5.35 -11.74
N ALA A 104 16.48 5.38 -11.16
CA ALA A 104 16.35 5.44 -9.71
C ALA A 104 16.48 4.08 -9.06
N SER A 105 17.08 4.07 -7.88
CA SER A 105 17.12 2.89 -7.01
C SER A 105 16.40 3.18 -5.71
N LEU A 106 15.82 2.15 -5.12
CA LEU A 106 15.01 2.23 -3.91
C LEU A 106 15.57 1.28 -2.86
N ASP A 107 15.73 1.79 -1.65
CA ASP A 107 15.99 0.98 -0.47
C ASP A 107 15.05 1.41 0.63
N TYR A 108 14.62 0.47 1.48
CA TYR A 108 13.77 0.80 2.60
C TYR A 108 14.08 -0.06 3.81
N GLU A 109 13.79 0.47 4.99
CA GLU A 109 14.01 -0.18 6.28
C GLU A 109 12.78 0.05 7.15
N LEU A 110 12.29 -0.99 7.81
CA LEU A 110 11.17 -0.86 8.75
C LEU A 110 11.56 0.08 9.90
N ASP A 111 10.67 1.02 10.22
CA ASP A 111 10.90 2.03 11.25
C ASP A 111 9.94 1.83 12.42
N LYS A 112 8.74 2.39 12.32
CA LYS A 112 7.79 2.45 13.45
C LYS A 112 6.37 2.18 12.99
N TYR A 113 5.48 1.97 13.96
CA TYR A 113 4.05 1.92 13.74
C TYR A 113 3.46 3.30 14.00
N GLU A 114 2.51 3.70 13.16
CA GLU A 114 1.77 4.96 13.31
C GLU A 114 0.27 4.69 13.25
N PRO A 115 -0.53 5.41 14.03
CA PRO A 115 -1.99 5.32 13.93
C PRO A 115 -2.46 5.66 12.52
N SER A 116 -3.43 4.89 12.03
CA SER A 116 -3.96 5.08 10.70
C SER A 116 -5.43 4.65 10.64
N GLU A 117 -6.21 5.29 9.79
CA GLU A 117 -7.58 4.86 9.50
C GLU A 117 -7.54 3.71 8.51
N LEU A 118 -7.56 2.49 9.03
CA LEU A 118 -7.54 1.27 8.22
C LEU A 118 -8.94 0.73 8.03
N VAL A 119 -9.19 0.17 6.86
CA VAL A 119 -10.44 -0.52 6.54
C VAL A 119 -10.11 -1.86 5.89
N LYS A 120 -10.96 -2.84 6.15
CA LYS A 120 -10.94 -4.12 5.46
C LYS A 120 -11.87 -4.02 4.25
N VAL A 121 -11.36 -4.40 3.09
CA VAL A 121 -12.14 -4.42 1.86
C VAL A 121 -12.38 -5.88 1.48
N ASP A 122 -13.66 -6.25 1.40
CA ASP A 122 -14.08 -7.58 0.97
C ASP A 122 -14.48 -7.54 -0.50
N MET A 123 -13.94 -8.46 -1.28
CA MET A 123 -14.28 -8.60 -2.69
C MET A 123 -15.37 -9.62 -2.87
N LEU A 124 -16.38 -9.27 -3.66
CA LEU A 124 -17.55 -10.11 -3.91
C LEU A 124 -17.63 -10.48 -5.39
N LEU A 125 -17.79 -11.76 -5.68
CA LEU A 125 -18.08 -12.26 -7.02
C LEU A 125 -19.45 -12.90 -6.98
N ASN A 126 -20.40 -12.39 -7.78
CA ASN A 126 -21.76 -12.86 -7.81
C ASN A 126 -22.43 -12.87 -6.42
N GLY A 127 -22.10 -11.86 -5.59
CA GLY A 127 -22.59 -11.73 -4.23
C GLY A 127 -21.87 -12.55 -3.17
N ASP A 128 -20.99 -13.46 -3.57
CA ASP A 128 -20.22 -14.30 -2.65
C ASP A 128 -18.86 -13.70 -2.34
N GLN A 129 -18.49 -13.68 -1.06
CA GLN A 129 -17.21 -13.17 -0.61
C GLN A 129 -16.05 -14.07 -1.05
N VAL A 130 -15.00 -13.47 -1.58
CA VAL A 130 -13.78 -14.18 -1.98
C VAL A 130 -12.66 -13.73 -1.06
N ASP A 131 -12.33 -14.53 -0.05
CA ASP A 131 -11.33 -14.19 0.98
C ASP A 131 -9.94 -13.94 0.40
N ALA A 132 -9.56 -14.68 -0.63
CA ALA A 132 -8.24 -14.55 -1.24
C ALA A 132 -8.01 -13.17 -1.90
N LEU A 133 -9.06 -12.43 -2.20
CA LEU A 133 -8.99 -11.12 -2.83
C LEU A 133 -9.20 -9.97 -1.85
N SER A 134 -9.57 -10.26 -0.60
CA SER A 134 -9.77 -9.24 0.44
C SER A 134 -8.44 -8.60 0.84
N PHE A 135 -8.48 -7.33 1.23
CA PHE A 135 -7.27 -6.61 1.65
C PHE A 135 -7.58 -5.57 2.72
N ILE A 136 -6.53 -5.12 3.39
CA ILE A 136 -6.57 -4.02 4.36
C ILE A 136 -5.84 -2.83 3.75
N ALA A 137 -6.45 -1.66 3.82
CA ALA A 137 -5.85 -0.44 3.28
C ALA A 137 -6.26 0.79 4.09
N HIS A 138 -5.52 1.89 3.91
CA HIS A 138 -5.92 3.19 4.43
C HIS A 138 -7.24 3.61 3.78
N ARG A 139 -8.15 4.20 4.57
CA ARG A 139 -9.50 4.56 4.10
C ARG A 139 -9.48 5.38 2.81
N GLU A 140 -8.60 6.36 2.71
CA GLU A 140 -8.51 7.23 1.53
C GLU A 140 -8.07 6.48 0.27
N LYS A 141 -7.27 5.43 0.43
CA LYS A 141 -6.75 4.62 -0.69
C LYS A 141 -7.61 3.41 -1.00
N ALA A 142 -8.44 2.98 -0.07
CA ALA A 142 -9.24 1.76 -0.20
C ALA A 142 -10.18 1.81 -1.40
N TYR A 143 -10.88 2.93 -1.60
CA TYR A 143 -11.82 3.08 -2.70
C TYR A 143 -11.13 2.94 -4.06
N HIS A 144 -10.05 3.68 -4.28
CA HIS A 144 -9.35 3.64 -5.57
C HIS A 144 -8.74 2.28 -5.84
N ARG A 145 -8.18 1.66 -4.83
CA ARG A 145 -7.59 0.33 -4.95
C ARG A 145 -8.65 -0.73 -5.22
N ALA A 146 -9.77 -0.66 -4.52
CA ALA A 146 -10.89 -1.57 -4.72
C ALA A 146 -11.47 -1.45 -6.13
N ARG A 147 -11.67 -0.22 -6.60
CA ARG A 147 -12.18 0.05 -7.94
C ARG A 147 -11.24 -0.50 -9.02
N ARG A 148 -9.94 -0.25 -8.86
CA ARG A 148 -8.93 -0.74 -9.80
C ARG A 148 -8.92 -2.27 -9.84
N LEU A 149 -9.04 -2.92 -8.69
CA LEU A 149 -9.09 -4.37 -8.60
C LEU A 149 -10.36 -4.92 -9.25
N CYS A 150 -11.51 -4.30 -9.02
CA CYS A 150 -12.77 -4.69 -9.67
C CYS A 150 -12.68 -4.59 -11.19
N GLU A 151 -12.12 -3.51 -11.71
CA GLU A 151 -11.94 -3.32 -13.16
C GLU A 151 -11.01 -4.39 -13.74
N LYS A 152 -9.91 -4.67 -13.05
CA LYS A 152 -8.96 -5.69 -13.48
C LYS A 152 -9.59 -7.08 -13.50
N LEU A 153 -10.37 -7.43 -12.48
CA LEU A 153 -11.06 -8.71 -12.43
C LEU A 153 -12.13 -8.83 -13.52
N ARG A 154 -12.90 -7.77 -13.73
CA ARG A 154 -13.91 -7.73 -14.78
C ARG A 154 -13.30 -8.01 -16.16
N ASP A 155 -12.15 -7.43 -16.44
CA ASP A 155 -11.48 -7.55 -17.75
C ASP A 155 -10.84 -8.94 -17.92
N ASN A 156 -10.47 -9.62 -16.83
CA ASN A 156 -9.78 -10.91 -16.86
C ASN A 156 -10.69 -12.12 -16.68
N ILE A 157 -11.92 -11.93 -16.20
CA ILE A 157 -12.87 -13.03 -16.04
C ILE A 157 -13.54 -13.31 -17.39
N PRO A 158 -13.52 -14.56 -17.89
CA PRO A 158 -14.21 -14.91 -19.14
C PRO A 158 -15.70 -14.62 -19.05
N ARG A 159 -16.28 -14.11 -20.13
CA ARG A 159 -17.73 -13.91 -20.19
C ARG A 159 -18.45 -15.26 -20.09
N GLN A 160 -19.32 -15.37 -19.13
CA GLN A 160 -20.24 -16.48 -18.98
C GLN A 160 -21.54 -16.19 -19.74
N LEU A 161 -22.45 -17.15 -19.83
CA LEU A 161 -23.75 -16.96 -20.43
C LEU A 161 -24.63 -15.95 -19.65
N PHE A 162 -24.22 -15.57 -18.43
CA PHE A 162 -24.85 -14.55 -17.59
C PHE A 162 -23.76 -13.67 -16.99
N GLU A 163 -24.12 -12.45 -16.63
CA GLU A 163 -23.18 -11.51 -16.00
C GLU A 163 -22.81 -11.94 -14.58
N VAL A 164 -21.51 -11.81 -14.28
CA VAL A 164 -20.99 -12.02 -12.93
C VAL A 164 -20.62 -10.65 -12.36
N PRO A 165 -21.40 -10.10 -11.42
CA PRO A 165 -21.04 -8.81 -10.82
C PRO A 165 -19.81 -8.95 -9.94
N VAL A 166 -18.90 -7.98 -10.07
CA VAL A 166 -17.70 -7.84 -9.23
C VAL A 166 -17.89 -6.61 -8.35
N GLN A 167 -17.85 -6.80 -7.05
CA GLN A 167 -18.12 -5.75 -6.08
C GLN A 167 -17.06 -5.73 -4.97
N ALA A 168 -16.89 -4.57 -4.36
CA ALA A 168 -16.08 -4.41 -3.17
C ALA A 168 -16.91 -3.80 -2.05
N ALA A 169 -16.85 -4.39 -0.87
CA ALA A 169 -17.48 -3.88 0.34
C ALA A 169 -16.40 -3.39 1.31
N ILE A 170 -16.57 -2.17 1.78
CA ILE A 170 -15.64 -1.50 2.69
C ILE A 170 -16.24 -1.42 4.10
#